data_6dbce64284c84728e479da01dc7dabf2
#
_entry.id   6dbce64284c84728e479da01dc7dabf2
#
_cell.length_a   1.000
_cell.length_b   1.000
_cell.length_c   1.000
_cell.angle_alpha   90.00
_cell.angle_beta   90.00
_cell.angle_gamma   90.00
#
_symmetry.space_group_name_H-M   'P 1'
#
loop_
_entity.id
_entity.type
_entity.pdbx_description
1 polymer ?
#
loop_
_entity_poly.entity_id
_entity_poly.type
_entity_poly.pdbx_seq_one_letter_code
_entity_poly.pdbx_strand_id
1 'polypeptide(L)'
;VLASEICKRLGFDHVEYKLDAYKDMVVSKCPCFITKDTELITCNQIRNDMKKHNSIEDYEEYIKKLESEGIKGAREKIENMYILDFLIMNEDRHLNNFGIIRDVNTLKWLDVAPIFDNGQSLNIEYYDEEEMHIIGDGKLFYEVKPFDEIIKVVKDIKRIDINKLEDIPEWFDNLLHEYQDITGYSDNRINKLCILLNRQINKLKKLIENS
;
A
#
# COMPACT_ATOMS: atom_id res chain seq x y z
N VAL A 1 -9.44 -4.59 -2.29
CA VAL A 1 -9.79 -5.73 -1.41
C VAL A 1 -8.54 -6.53 -1.04
N LEU A 2 -7.70 -6.98 -2.01
CA LEU A 2 -6.45 -7.70 -1.72
C LEU A 2 -5.56 -6.94 -0.70
N ALA A 3 -5.32 -5.65 -0.90
CA ALA A 3 -4.54 -4.81 0.02
C ALA A 3 -5.11 -4.84 1.45
N SER A 4 -6.45 -4.75 1.59
CA SER A 4 -7.11 -4.81 2.90
C SER A 4 -6.93 -6.17 3.57
N GLU A 5 -7.02 -7.27 2.83
CA GLU A 5 -6.82 -8.61 3.41
C GLU A 5 -5.37 -8.81 3.87
N ILE A 6 -4.39 -8.38 3.07
CA ILE A 6 -2.97 -8.40 3.48
C ILE A 6 -2.75 -7.56 4.74
N CYS A 7 -3.24 -6.32 4.77
CA CYS A 7 -3.14 -5.44 5.94
C CYS A 7 -3.77 -6.06 7.19
N LYS A 8 -4.97 -6.62 7.07
CA LYS A 8 -5.67 -7.30 8.17
C LYS A 8 -4.84 -8.44 8.75
N ARG A 9 -4.25 -9.29 7.90
CA ARG A 9 -3.43 -10.42 8.35
C ARG A 9 -2.14 -9.97 9.01
N LEU A 10 -1.49 -8.93 8.48
CA LEU A 10 -0.26 -8.39 9.04
C LEU A 10 -0.50 -7.44 10.23
N GLY A 11 -1.74 -7.03 10.49
CA GLY A 11 -2.09 -6.10 11.57
C GLY A 11 -1.75 -4.64 11.23
N PHE A 12 -1.71 -4.28 9.94
CA PHE A 12 -1.47 -2.90 9.50
C PHE A 12 -2.75 -2.08 9.58
N ASP A 13 -2.65 -0.84 10.05
CA ASP A 13 -3.77 0.09 10.05
C ASP A 13 -4.12 0.51 8.62
N HIS A 14 -5.37 0.28 8.21
CA HIS A 14 -5.80 0.45 6.82
C HIS A 14 -7.29 0.74 6.72
N VAL A 15 -7.70 1.32 5.59
CA VAL A 15 -9.10 1.44 5.22
C VAL A 15 -9.59 0.09 4.67
N GLU A 16 -10.66 -0.44 5.28
CA GLU A 16 -11.23 -1.72 4.85
C GLU A 16 -12.03 -1.55 3.56
N TYR A 17 -11.51 -2.09 2.46
CA TYR A 17 -12.19 -2.13 1.17
C TYR A 17 -12.94 -3.44 0.97
N LYS A 18 -14.21 -3.33 0.53
CA LYS A 18 -15.07 -4.49 0.17
C LYS A 18 -15.48 -4.37 -1.29
N LEU A 19 -15.65 -5.52 -1.94
CA LEU A 19 -16.28 -5.56 -3.25
C LEU A 19 -17.79 -5.37 -3.10
N ASP A 20 -18.36 -4.65 -4.04
CA ASP A 20 -19.80 -4.45 -4.19
C ASP A 20 -20.12 -4.44 -5.69
N ALA A 21 -21.36 -4.68 -6.05
CA ALA A 21 -21.82 -4.60 -7.42
C ALA A 21 -22.71 -3.38 -7.61
N TYR A 22 -22.44 -2.58 -8.62
CA TYR A 22 -23.26 -1.44 -8.99
C TYR A 22 -23.45 -1.39 -10.50
N LYS A 23 -24.68 -1.55 -10.99
CA LYS A 23 -25.02 -1.50 -12.42
C LYS A 23 -24.11 -2.38 -13.28
N ASP A 24 -24.04 -3.66 -12.95
CA ASP A 24 -23.22 -4.68 -13.65
C ASP A 24 -21.70 -4.42 -13.66
N MET A 25 -21.24 -3.55 -12.77
CA MET A 25 -19.81 -3.30 -12.55
C MET A 25 -19.39 -3.74 -11.14
N VAL A 26 -18.21 -4.31 -11.03
CA VAL A 26 -17.56 -4.51 -9.73
C VAL A 26 -17.02 -3.16 -9.26
N VAL A 27 -17.42 -2.77 -8.06
CA VAL A 27 -16.96 -1.52 -7.42
C VAL A 27 -16.28 -1.82 -6.10
N SER A 28 -15.37 -0.97 -5.72
CA SER A 28 -14.72 -1.00 -4.41
C SER A 28 -15.41 -0.01 -3.48
N LYS A 29 -15.83 -0.49 -2.30
CA LYS A 29 -16.52 0.30 -1.29
C LYS A 29 -15.74 0.30 0.02
N CYS A 30 -15.59 1.47 0.61
CA CYS A 30 -14.93 1.61 1.91
C CYS A 30 -15.65 2.65 2.79
N PRO A 31 -15.51 2.58 4.12
CA PRO A 31 -15.95 3.65 5.01
C PRO A 31 -15.08 4.89 4.86
N CYS A 32 -15.64 6.06 5.11
CA CYS A 32 -14.84 7.26 5.29
C CYS A 32 -14.10 7.17 6.63
N PHE A 33 -12.76 7.30 6.61
CA PHE A 33 -11.94 7.20 7.81
C PHE A 33 -11.74 8.52 8.56
N ILE A 34 -12.23 9.64 8.00
CA ILE A 34 -12.29 10.93 8.67
C ILE A 34 -13.71 11.19 9.21
N THR A 35 -13.81 12.00 10.25
CA THR A 35 -15.06 12.36 10.93
C THR A 35 -15.30 13.87 10.81
N LYS A 36 -16.40 14.36 11.40
CA LYS A 36 -16.64 15.82 11.48
C LYS A 36 -15.60 16.57 12.31
N ASP A 37 -14.87 15.88 13.18
CA ASP A 37 -13.88 16.45 14.09
C ASP A 37 -12.43 16.21 13.63
N THR A 38 -12.25 15.51 12.51
CA THR A 38 -10.94 15.15 11.98
C THR A 38 -10.83 15.42 10.48
N GLU A 39 -9.60 15.65 10.02
CA GLU A 39 -9.30 15.84 8.61
C GLU A 39 -8.02 15.09 8.22
N LEU A 40 -7.88 14.77 6.93
CA LEU A 40 -6.66 14.25 6.35
C LEU A 40 -5.76 15.42 5.93
N ILE A 41 -4.53 15.45 6.43
CA ILE A 41 -3.46 16.31 5.92
C ILE A 41 -2.48 15.42 5.17
N THR A 42 -2.39 15.59 3.87
CA THR A 42 -1.55 14.74 3.03
C THR A 42 -0.06 15.04 3.23
N CYS A 43 0.79 14.06 2.94
CA CYS A 43 2.24 14.27 2.92
C CYS A 43 2.63 15.45 2.01
N ASN A 44 1.95 15.60 0.87
CA ASN A 44 2.17 16.73 -0.04
C ASN A 44 1.95 18.09 0.65
N GLN A 45 0.89 18.23 1.43
CA GLN A 45 0.59 19.47 2.19
C GLN A 45 1.65 19.72 3.27
N ILE A 46 2.07 18.69 4.00
CA ILE A 46 3.11 18.81 5.03
C ILE A 46 4.45 19.18 4.41
N ARG A 47 4.78 18.62 3.26
CA ARG A 47 6.04 18.83 2.56
C ARG A 47 6.18 20.19 1.88
N ASN A 48 5.09 20.92 1.63
CA ASN A 48 5.16 22.24 0.99
C ASN A 48 6.02 23.24 1.77
N ASP A 49 6.12 23.06 3.09
CA ASP A 49 6.91 23.92 3.98
C ASP A 49 8.33 23.38 4.25
N MET A 50 8.71 22.24 3.67
CA MET A 50 10.01 21.60 3.88
C MET A 50 10.93 21.80 2.67
N LYS A 51 12.25 21.82 2.90
CA LYS A 51 13.22 21.82 1.81
C LYS A 51 13.13 20.50 1.03
N LYS A 52 13.34 20.60 -0.29
CA LYS A 52 13.39 19.39 -1.12
C LYS A 52 14.82 18.86 -1.20
N HIS A 53 14.97 17.58 -0.95
CA HIS A 53 16.21 16.83 -1.05
C HIS A 53 16.02 15.63 -2.02
N ASN A 54 16.86 14.61 -1.94
CA ASN A 54 16.55 13.33 -2.56
C ASN A 54 15.46 12.60 -1.74
N SER A 55 14.79 11.63 -2.36
CA SER A 55 13.63 10.96 -1.75
C SER A 55 13.94 10.22 -0.45
N ILE A 56 15.16 9.74 -0.25
CA ILE A 56 15.56 9.06 1.00
C ILE A 56 15.69 10.09 2.14
N GLU A 57 16.32 11.23 1.88
CA GLU A 57 16.43 12.32 2.86
C GLU A 57 15.06 12.89 3.18
N ASP A 58 14.22 13.10 2.17
CA ASP A 58 12.84 13.56 2.32
C ASP A 58 12.00 12.59 3.16
N TYR A 59 12.16 11.29 2.94
CA TYR A 59 11.52 10.26 3.76
C TYR A 59 11.96 10.36 5.23
N GLU A 60 13.26 10.43 5.50
CA GLU A 60 13.77 10.51 6.87
C GLU A 60 13.36 11.84 7.56
N GLU A 61 13.34 12.95 6.83
CA GLU A 61 12.88 14.23 7.35
C GLU A 61 11.38 14.20 7.67
N TYR A 62 10.57 13.58 6.81
CA TYR A 62 9.15 13.39 7.06
C TYR A 62 8.88 12.56 8.32
N ILE A 63 9.58 11.43 8.50
CA ILE A 63 9.47 10.63 9.72
C ILE A 63 9.83 11.44 10.97
N LYS A 64 10.96 12.17 10.94
CA LYS A 64 11.37 13.06 12.07
C LYS A 64 10.31 14.12 12.37
N LYS A 65 9.68 14.69 11.34
CA LYS A 65 8.61 15.66 11.52
C LYS A 65 7.42 15.04 12.22
N LEU A 66 6.95 13.85 11.78
CA LEU A 66 5.84 13.12 12.43
C LEU A 66 6.15 12.84 13.92
N GLU A 67 7.34 12.33 14.21
CA GLU A 67 7.78 12.02 15.59
C GLU A 67 7.87 13.28 16.45
N SER A 68 8.34 14.41 15.91
CA SER A 68 8.43 15.70 16.63
C SER A 68 7.06 16.29 16.96
N GLU A 69 6.03 16.00 16.18
CA GLU A 69 4.64 16.37 16.45
C GLU A 69 3.94 15.39 17.41
N GLY A 70 4.66 14.39 17.91
CA GLY A 70 4.20 13.45 18.93
C GLY A 70 3.49 12.21 18.43
N ILE A 71 3.55 11.92 17.12
CA ILE A 71 2.97 10.69 16.55
C ILE A 71 3.86 9.49 16.92
N LYS A 72 3.33 8.60 17.74
CA LYS A 72 4.05 7.39 18.17
C LYS A 72 4.05 6.33 17.08
N GLY A 73 5.20 5.68 16.88
CA GLY A 73 5.34 4.61 15.88
C GLY A 73 5.18 5.08 14.44
N ALA A 74 5.38 6.39 14.17
CA ALA A 74 5.22 6.98 12.85
C ALA A 74 6.02 6.23 11.79
N ARG A 75 7.30 5.93 12.09
CA ARG A 75 8.17 5.16 11.19
C ARG A 75 7.56 3.82 10.82
N GLU A 76 7.17 3.04 11.81
CA GLU A 76 6.60 1.71 11.60
C GLU A 76 5.35 1.75 10.71
N LYS A 77 4.47 2.73 10.94
CA LYS A 77 3.24 2.90 10.15
C LYS A 77 3.53 3.26 8.69
N ILE A 78 4.49 4.14 8.44
CA ILE A 78 4.91 4.47 7.07
C ILE A 78 5.66 3.30 6.41
N GLU A 79 6.50 2.58 7.13
CA GLU A 79 7.15 1.37 6.64
C GLU A 79 6.15 0.26 6.30
N ASN A 80 5.06 0.10 7.07
CA ASN A 80 3.98 -0.84 6.76
C ASN A 80 3.33 -0.53 5.41
N MET A 81 3.15 0.74 5.10
CA MET A 81 2.64 1.17 3.78
C MET A 81 3.59 0.75 2.65
N TYR A 82 4.90 0.96 2.79
CA TYR A 82 5.87 0.55 1.77
C TYR A 82 6.03 -0.97 1.66
N ILE A 83 5.86 -1.71 2.76
CA ILE A 83 5.81 -3.18 2.74
C ILE A 83 4.57 -3.65 1.97
N LEU A 84 3.42 -3.03 2.20
CA LEU A 84 2.22 -3.33 1.43
C LEU A 84 2.43 -3.01 -0.05
N ASP A 85 2.92 -1.82 -0.37
CA ASP A 85 3.17 -1.38 -1.75
C ASP A 85 4.13 -2.33 -2.49
N PHE A 86 5.16 -2.83 -1.80
CA PHE A 86 6.05 -3.86 -2.32
C PHE A 86 5.31 -5.17 -2.63
N LEU A 87 4.44 -5.64 -1.72
CA LEU A 87 3.70 -6.90 -1.87
C LEU A 87 2.70 -6.85 -3.03
N ILE A 88 1.98 -5.74 -3.18
CA ILE A 88 0.95 -5.59 -4.19
C ILE A 88 1.42 -4.83 -5.44
N MET A 89 2.71 -4.46 -5.51
CA MET A 89 3.28 -3.66 -6.61
C MET A 89 2.46 -2.40 -6.89
N ASN A 90 2.19 -1.58 -5.86
CA ASN A 90 1.43 -0.35 -6.00
C ASN A 90 2.28 0.76 -6.62
N GLU A 91 2.02 1.09 -7.88
CA GLU A 91 2.81 2.05 -8.66
C GLU A 91 2.45 3.52 -8.37
N ASP A 92 1.33 3.77 -7.66
CA ASP A 92 0.81 5.14 -7.49
C ASP A 92 0.80 5.65 -6.04
N ARG A 93 1.80 5.30 -5.23
CA ARG A 93 1.96 5.88 -3.90
C ARG A 93 2.50 7.32 -3.98
N HIS A 94 1.73 8.23 -4.55
CA HIS A 94 2.08 9.66 -4.56
C HIS A 94 1.77 10.32 -3.21
N LEU A 95 2.33 11.54 -2.99
CA LEU A 95 2.29 12.25 -1.71
C LEU A 95 0.89 12.65 -1.22
N ASN A 96 -0.16 12.51 -2.03
CA ASN A 96 -1.54 12.71 -1.60
C ASN A 96 -2.23 11.42 -1.15
N ASN A 97 -1.60 10.25 -1.36
CA ASN A 97 -2.15 8.94 -0.99
C ASN A 97 -1.66 8.43 0.38
N PHE A 98 -1.06 9.32 1.18
CA PHE A 98 -0.74 9.10 2.59
C PHE A 98 -0.57 10.44 3.31
N GLY A 99 -0.61 10.42 4.63
CA GLY A 99 -0.50 11.63 5.44
C GLY A 99 -0.83 11.35 6.91
N ILE A 100 -1.44 12.34 7.55
CA ILE A 100 -1.83 12.27 8.96
C ILE A 100 -3.31 12.61 9.14
N ILE A 101 -3.86 12.15 10.24
CA ILE A 101 -5.16 12.60 10.77
C ILE A 101 -4.91 13.76 11.72
N ARG A 102 -5.60 14.86 11.51
CA ARG A 102 -5.53 16.07 12.34
C ARG A 102 -6.89 16.40 12.94
N ASP A 103 -6.92 16.83 14.18
CA ASP A 103 -8.12 17.40 14.81
C ASP A 103 -8.40 18.79 14.24
N VAL A 104 -9.63 19.05 13.78
CA VAL A 104 -9.98 20.31 13.10
C VAL A 104 -10.10 21.50 14.04
N ASN A 105 -10.34 21.27 15.34
CA ASN A 105 -10.55 22.33 16.32
C ASN A 105 -9.22 22.78 16.97
N THR A 106 -8.36 21.81 17.28
CA THR A 106 -7.08 22.05 17.98
C THR A 106 -5.89 22.09 17.05
N LEU A 107 -6.06 21.66 15.80
CA LEU A 107 -5.02 21.47 14.78
C LEU A 107 -3.92 20.48 15.21
N LYS A 108 -4.16 19.69 16.25
CA LYS A 108 -3.22 18.70 16.76
C LYS A 108 -3.16 17.51 15.81
N TRP A 109 -1.97 17.06 15.48
CA TRP A 109 -1.73 15.82 14.76
C TRP A 109 -2.05 14.63 15.67
N LEU A 110 -2.94 13.77 15.23
CA LEU A 110 -3.45 12.67 16.05
C LEU A 110 -2.70 11.38 15.77
N ASP A 111 -2.58 11.03 14.49
CA ASP A 111 -1.91 9.81 14.06
C ASP A 111 -1.55 9.86 12.56
N VAL A 112 -0.78 8.87 12.08
CA VAL A 112 -0.65 8.58 10.65
C VAL A 112 -2.03 8.14 10.12
N ALA A 113 -2.41 8.59 8.93
CA ALA A 113 -3.63 8.12 8.28
C ALA A 113 -3.55 6.60 8.01
N PRO A 114 -4.65 5.85 8.16
CA PRO A 114 -4.69 4.44 7.76
C PRO A 114 -4.29 4.30 6.29
N ILE A 115 -3.72 3.17 5.89
CA ILE A 115 -3.33 2.94 4.50
C ILE A 115 -4.58 2.94 3.61
N PHE A 116 -4.59 3.77 2.57
CA PHE A 116 -5.69 3.90 1.62
C PHE A 116 -5.18 4.05 0.19
N ASP A 117 -6.08 4.03 -0.78
CA ASP A 117 -5.80 4.23 -2.21
C ASP A 117 -4.71 3.31 -2.77
N ASN A 118 -5.06 2.03 -2.88
CA ASN A 118 -4.17 0.99 -3.39
C ASN A 118 -4.68 0.42 -4.75
N GLY A 119 -5.38 1.24 -5.54
CA GLY A 119 -6.04 0.81 -6.77
C GLY A 119 -5.09 0.46 -7.91
N GLN A 120 -3.95 1.12 -8.00
CA GLN A 120 -2.94 0.93 -9.04
C GLN A 120 -1.92 -0.14 -8.63
N SER A 121 -2.36 -1.39 -8.59
CA SER A 121 -1.57 -2.52 -8.06
C SER A 121 -1.57 -3.71 -9.00
N LEU A 122 -0.53 -4.56 -8.93
CA LEU A 122 -0.37 -5.78 -9.71
C LEU A 122 -0.51 -5.57 -11.23
N ASN A 123 -0.02 -4.46 -11.75
CA ASN A 123 -0.09 -4.13 -13.18
C ASN A 123 -1.54 -4.15 -13.73
N ILE A 124 -2.51 -3.67 -12.97
CA ILE A 124 -3.95 -3.72 -13.30
C ILE A 124 -4.27 -3.01 -14.62
N GLU A 125 -3.48 -2.00 -15.00
CA GLU A 125 -3.67 -1.22 -16.22
C GLU A 125 -3.23 -1.95 -17.51
N TYR A 126 -2.46 -3.03 -17.40
CA TYR A 126 -2.03 -3.81 -18.55
C TYR A 126 -3.14 -4.76 -18.98
N TYR A 127 -3.83 -4.39 -20.07
CA TYR A 127 -4.87 -5.22 -20.67
C TYR A 127 -4.28 -6.39 -21.47
N ASP A 128 -3.06 -6.20 -22.02
CA ASP A 128 -2.36 -7.26 -22.72
C ASP A 128 -1.54 -8.10 -21.72
N GLU A 129 -1.92 -9.36 -21.61
CA GLU A 129 -1.28 -10.32 -20.72
C GLU A 129 0.21 -10.55 -21.05
N GLU A 130 0.63 -10.29 -22.30
CA GLU A 130 2.03 -10.39 -22.70
C GLU A 130 2.88 -9.23 -22.17
N GLU A 131 2.26 -8.08 -21.90
CA GLU A 131 2.94 -6.86 -21.41
C GLU A 131 3.01 -6.79 -19.87
N MET A 132 2.46 -7.74 -19.14
CA MET A 132 2.53 -7.75 -17.66
C MET A 132 3.98 -7.88 -17.20
N HIS A 133 4.56 -6.77 -16.75
CA HIS A 133 5.94 -6.72 -16.29
C HIS A 133 6.13 -7.46 -14.97
N ILE A 134 7.15 -8.29 -14.93
CA ILE A 134 7.54 -9.04 -13.73
C ILE A 134 8.30 -8.15 -12.72
N ILE A 135 8.80 -7.00 -13.17
CA ILE A 135 9.52 -5.99 -12.38
C ILE A 135 8.71 -4.71 -12.50
N GLY A 136 8.25 -4.19 -11.37
CA GLY A 136 7.55 -2.92 -11.32
C GLY A 136 8.37 -1.87 -10.59
N ASP A 137 8.05 -0.63 -10.89
CA ASP A 137 8.57 0.55 -10.22
C ASP A 137 7.46 1.15 -9.36
N GLY A 138 7.82 1.66 -8.20
CA GLY A 138 6.93 2.40 -7.33
C GLY A 138 7.40 3.81 -7.12
N LYS A 139 6.75 4.53 -6.21
CA LYS A 139 7.12 5.90 -5.85
C LYS A 139 7.68 5.94 -4.42
N LEU A 140 8.91 6.43 -4.29
CA LEU A 140 9.45 6.88 -3.03
C LEU A 140 9.47 8.41 -3.05
N PHE A 141 8.50 9.04 -2.44
CA PHE A 141 8.26 10.48 -2.52
C PHE A 141 8.08 10.95 -3.97
N TYR A 142 9.08 11.61 -4.57
CA TYR A 142 9.02 12.14 -5.93
C TYR A 142 9.71 11.23 -6.95
N GLU A 143 10.51 10.27 -6.48
CA GLU A 143 11.32 9.45 -7.36
C GLU A 143 10.61 8.13 -7.66
N VAL A 144 10.57 7.79 -8.92
CA VAL A 144 10.20 6.45 -9.38
C VAL A 144 11.40 5.55 -9.21
N LYS A 145 11.24 4.45 -8.50
CA LYS A 145 12.30 3.48 -8.21
C LYS A 145 11.77 2.05 -8.25
N PRO A 146 12.62 1.08 -8.57
CA PRO A 146 12.26 -0.33 -8.42
C PRO A 146 11.79 -0.64 -6.98
N PHE A 147 10.76 -1.47 -6.84
CA PHE A 147 10.26 -1.89 -5.52
C PHE A 147 11.36 -2.52 -4.67
N ASP A 148 12.31 -3.24 -5.29
CA ASP A 148 13.46 -3.83 -4.59
C ASP A 148 14.44 -2.77 -4.03
N GLU A 149 14.36 -1.51 -4.48
CA GLU A 149 15.08 -0.38 -3.89
C GLU A 149 14.25 0.32 -2.82
N ILE A 150 12.95 0.52 -3.07
CA ILE A 150 12.04 1.18 -2.12
C ILE A 150 11.97 0.42 -0.81
N ILE A 151 11.88 -0.91 -0.84
CA ILE A 151 11.76 -1.74 0.37
C ILE A 151 12.95 -1.58 1.33
N LYS A 152 14.10 -1.10 0.85
CA LYS A 152 15.30 -0.86 1.69
C LYS A 152 15.14 0.29 2.69
N VAL A 153 14.10 1.14 2.57
CA VAL A 153 13.80 2.16 3.59
C VAL A 153 13.24 1.55 4.88
N VAL A 154 12.74 0.31 4.82
CA VAL A 154 12.24 -0.45 5.97
C VAL A 154 13.42 -0.92 6.82
N LYS A 155 13.53 -0.40 8.04
CA LYS A 155 14.68 -0.68 8.93
C LYS A 155 14.57 -2.01 9.66
N ASP A 156 13.36 -2.36 10.09
CA ASP A 156 13.10 -3.62 10.79
C ASP A 156 12.07 -4.46 10.03
N ILE A 157 12.54 -5.15 9.00
CA ILE A 157 11.69 -6.03 8.20
C ILE A 157 11.38 -7.35 8.92
N LYS A 158 12.22 -7.76 9.90
CA LYS A 158 12.05 -9.01 10.67
C LYS A 158 10.82 -9.01 11.56
N ARG A 159 10.26 -7.83 11.89
CA ARG A 159 9.01 -7.73 12.64
C ARG A 159 7.80 -8.30 11.89
N ILE A 160 7.93 -8.55 10.58
CA ILE A 160 6.83 -9.04 9.75
C ILE A 160 6.75 -10.57 9.82
N ASP A 161 5.64 -11.08 10.32
CA ASP A 161 5.32 -12.50 10.26
C ASP A 161 4.74 -12.87 8.89
N ILE A 162 5.63 -13.18 7.97
CA ILE A 162 5.27 -13.51 6.58
C ILE A 162 4.44 -14.78 6.46
N ASN A 163 4.45 -15.67 7.46
CA ASN A 163 3.66 -16.90 7.43
C ASN A 163 2.16 -16.63 7.45
N LYS A 164 1.74 -15.47 7.94
CA LYS A 164 0.35 -15.02 7.89
C LYS A 164 -0.19 -14.79 6.46
N LEU A 165 0.69 -14.78 5.47
CA LEU A 165 0.34 -14.61 4.05
C LEU A 165 0.43 -15.91 3.25
N GLU A 166 0.64 -17.07 3.89
CA GLU A 166 0.89 -18.34 3.21
C GLU A 166 -0.27 -18.74 2.27
N ASP A 167 -1.51 -18.54 2.69
CA ASP A 167 -2.71 -18.88 1.91
C ASP A 167 -3.29 -17.70 1.09
N ILE A 168 -2.64 -16.52 1.11
CA ILE A 168 -3.09 -15.34 0.36
C ILE A 168 -3.17 -15.59 -1.16
N PRO A 169 -2.21 -16.28 -1.80
CA PRO A 169 -2.32 -16.55 -3.23
C PRO A 169 -3.55 -17.39 -3.59
N GLU A 170 -3.88 -18.42 -2.81
CA GLU A 170 -5.07 -19.25 -3.00
C GLU A 170 -6.35 -18.46 -2.73
N TRP A 171 -6.38 -17.69 -1.66
CA TRP A 171 -7.51 -16.79 -1.34
C TRP A 171 -7.76 -15.79 -2.48
N PHE A 172 -6.70 -15.21 -3.05
CA PHE A 172 -6.81 -14.24 -4.14
C PHE A 172 -7.27 -14.88 -5.44
N ASP A 173 -6.79 -16.07 -5.77
CA ASP A 173 -7.24 -16.86 -6.91
C ASP A 173 -8.75 -17.14 -6.84
N ASN A 174 -9.23 -17.63 -5.70
CA ASN A 174 -10.64 -17.87 -5.45
C ASN A 174 -11.49 -16.59 -5.59
N LEU A 175 -11.00 -15.46 -5.07
CA LEU A 175 -11.68 -14.17 -5.20
C LEU A 175 -11.78 -13.72 -6.66
N LEU A 176 -10.73 -13.88 -7.46
CA LEU A 176 -10.74 -13.47 -8.86
C LEU A 176 -11.69 -14.34 -9.69
N HIS A 177 -11.76 -15.64 -9.42
CA HIS A 177 -12.70 -16.55 -10.09
C HIS A 177 -14.15 -16.28 -9.66
N GLU A 178 -14.43 -15.92 -8.41
CA GLU A 178 -15.78 -15.53 -7.95
C GLU A 178 -16.35 -14.35 -8.75
N TYR A 179 -15.50 -13.41 -9.15
CA TYR A 179 -15.90 -12.20 -9.89
C TYR A 179 -15.55 -12.27 -11.39
N GLN A 180 -15.13 -13.42 -11.92
CA GLN A 180 -14.64 -13.58 -13.28
C GLN A 180 -15.69 -13.19 -14.34
N ASP A 181 -16.94 -13.61 -14.16
CA ASP A 181 -18.03 -13.29 -15.10
C ASP A 181 -18.27 -11.78 -15.24
N ILE A 182 -18.06 -11.01 -14.18
CA ILE A 182 -18.30 -9.56 -14.19
C ILE A 182 -17.05 -8.81 -14.67
N THR A 183 -15.87 -9.27 -14.28
CA THR A 183 -14.59 -8.63 -14.66
C THR A 183 -14.16 -8.95 -16.08
N GLY A 184 -14.61 -10.09 -16.62
CA GLY A 184 -14.19 -10.61 -17.92
C GLY A 184 -12.70 -11.05 -17.96
N TYR A 185 -12.09 -11.29 -16.79
CA TYR A 185 -10.70 -11.76 -16.75
C TYR A 185 -10.58 -13.18 -17.29
N SER A 186 -9.60 -13.42 -18.16
CA SER A 186 -9.25 -14.76 -18.60
C SER A 186 -8.56 -15.55 -17.48
N ASP A 187 -8.63 -16.88 -17.51
CA ASP A 187 -7.90 -17.76 -16.57
C ASP A 187 -6.38 -17.49 -16.63
N ASN A 188 -5.86 -17.18 -17.83
CA ASN A 188 -4.46 -16.81 -18.00
C ASN A 188 -4.11 -15.53 -17.25
N ARG A 189 -4.97 -14.50 -17.30
CA ARG A 189 -4.78 -13.27 -16.54
C ARG A 189 -4.83 -13.50 -15.04
N ILE A 190 -5.82 -14.26 -14.56
CA ILE A 190 -5.94 -14.64 -13.15
C ILE A 190 -4.67 -15.34 -12.68
N ASN A 191 -4.23 -16.36 -13.40
CA ASN A 191 -3.01 -17.10 -13.07
C ASN A 191 -1.77 -16.19 -13.02
N LYS A 192 -1.59 -15.26 -13.96
CA LYS A 192 -0.48 -14.32 -13.95
C LYS A 192 -0.50 -13.40 -12.73
N LEU A 193 -1.67 -12.86 -12.34
CA LEU A 193 -1.83 -12.04 -11.14
C LEU A 193 -1.43 -12.80 -9.87
N CYS A 194 -1.87 -14.06 -9.76
CA CYS A 194 -1.51 -14.93 -8.63
C CYS A 194 -0.02 -15.26 -8.60
N ILE A 195 0.61 -15.49 -9.77
CA ILE A 195 2.07 -15.70 -9.88
C ILE A 195 2.83 -14.46 -9.44
N LEU A 196 2.41 -13.25 -9.86
CA LEU A 196 3.04 -11.99 -9.44
C LEU A 196 2.97 -11.80 -7.93
N LEU A 197 1.78 -11.97 -7.35
CA LEU A 197 1.58 -11.87 -5.91
C LEU A 197 2.45 -12.87 -5.13
N ASN A 198 2.41 -14.14 -5.52
CA ASN A 198 3.21 -15.19 -4.88
C ASN A 198 4.72 -14.89 -4.97
N ARG A 199 5.17 -14.37 -6.10
CA ARG A 199 6.56 -13.94 -6.28
C ARG A 199 6.95 -12.84 -5.30
N GLN A 200 6.12 -11.81 -5.10
CA GLN A 200 6.39 -10.71 -4.18
C GLN A 200 6.41 -11.20 -2.72
N ILE A 201 5.50 -12.09 -2.34
CA ILE A 201 5.52 -12.74 -1.01
C ILE A 201 6.84 -13.51 -0.80
N ASN A 202 7.25 -14.31 -1.78
CA ASN A 202 8.50 -15.07 -1.71
C ASN A 202 9.75 -14.17 -1.68
N LYS A 203 9.74 -13.03 -2.39
CA LYS A 203 10.81 -12.03 -2.31
C LYS A 203 10.88 -11.43 -0.90
N LEU A 204 9.74 -11.02 -0.32
CA LEU A 204 9.71 -10.48 1.04
C LEU A 204 10.20 -11.51 2.06
N LYS A 205 9.78 -12.78 1.93
CA LYS A 205 10.27 -13.88 2.79
C LYS A 205 11.79 -13.99 2.76
N LYS A 206 12.39 -13.99 1.57
CA LYS A 206 13.86 -14.02 1.42
C LYS A 206 14.55 -12.79 2.01
N LEU A 207 13.94 -11.60 1.90
CA LEU A 207 14.47 -10.39 2.53
C LEU A 207 14.48 -10.51 4.06
N ILE A 208 13.42 -11.04 4.64
CA ILE A 208 13.32 -11.29 6.09
C ILE A 208 14.35 -12.31 6.56
N GLU A 209 14.54 -13.41 5.82
CA GLU A 209 15.51 -14.47 6.15
C GLU A 209 16.97 -14.00 6.07
N ASN A 210 17.28 -13.04 5.21
CA ASN A 210 18.63 -12.53 4.95
C ASN A 210 19.00 -11.24 5.71
N SER A 211 18.08 -10.70 6.54
CA SER A 211 18.26 -9.42 7.28
C SER A 211 18.92 -9.55 8.66
#